data_51a532095dfda93f10543a705b0d4f4b
#
_entry.id   51a532095dfda93f10543a705b0d4f4b
#
_cell.length_a   1.000
_cell.length_b   1.000
_cell.length_c   1.000
_cell.angle_alpha   90.00
_cell.angle_beta   90.00
_cell.angle_gamma   90.00
#
_symmetry.space_group_name_H-M   'P 1'
#
loop_
_entity.id
_entity.type
_entity.pdbx_description
1 polymer ?
#
loop_
_entity_poly.entity_id
_entity_poly.type
_entity_poly.pdbx_seq_one_letter_code
_entity_poly.pdbx_strand_id
1 'polypeptide(L)'
;ALAPGMLTFAALVFCFRFGDQMVSSLITPFVSDQGASKETIALMKGAVGSGASLLGALLGGALMVRVNRRTAMLSTGLGQAMTFALYIAAALGFGGMPLLWWATVAEGVVGTMATVALFALMMDASDPDHAGTDFTLLASVVVGVGSLGGIAGGVVGDAWGYVWAFGIGTVLSALGCVAMVTWLDRRPTHAR
;
A
#
# COMPACT_ATOMS: atom_id res chain seq x y z
N ALA A 1 13.34 19.31 -17.59
CA ALA A 1 13.54 19.60 -16.15
C ALA A 1 12.33 19.03 -15.40
N LEU A 2 12.56 18.36 -14.25
CA LEU A 2 11.47 17.84 -13.41
C LEU A 2 10.59 19.00 -12.91
N ALA A 3 9.27 18.79 -12.89
CA ALA A 3 8.33 19.78 -12.40
C ALA A 3 8.65 20.17 -10.93
N PRO A 4 8.49 21.46 -10.54
CA PRO A 4 8.73 21.88 -9.17
C PRO A 4 7.87 21.08 -8.19
N GLY A 5 8.51 20.42 -7.24
CA GLY A 5 7.84 19.55 -6.25
C GLY A 5 7.70 18.08 -6.65
N MET A 6 8.12 17.66 -7.84
CA MET A 6 8.11 16.25 -8.27
C MET A 6 8.99 15.38 -7.34
N LEU A 7 10.17 15.87 -6.97
CA LEU A 7 11.05 15.15 -6.03
C LEU A 7 10.41 14.98 -4.65
N THR A 8 9.75 16.02 -4.15
CA THR A 8 9.02 15.94 -2.87
C THR A 8 7.88 14.92 -2.96
N PHE A 9 7.12 14.93 -4.04
CA PHE A 9 6.06 13.97 -4.27
C PHE A 9 6.61 12.54 -4.39
N ALA A 10 7.69 12.35 -5.15
CA ALA A 10 8.36 11.05 -5.25
C ALA A 10 8.85 10.52 -3.89
N ALA A 11 9.38 11.41 -3.03
CA ALA A 11 9.77 11.03 -1.66
C ALA A 11 8.56 10.63 -0.79
N LEU A 12 7.41 11.28 -0.96
CA LEU A 12 6.18 10.91 -0.26
C LEU A 12 5.61 9.58 -0.75
N VAL A 13 5.63 9.35 -2.06
CA VAL A 13 5.29 8.05 -2.67
C VAL A 13 6.23 6.96 -2.14
N PHE A 14 7.53 7.27 -2.05
CA PHE A 14 8.51 6.37 -1.46
C PHE A 14 8.13 5.99 -0.03
N CYS A 15 7.91 6.96 0.86
CA CYS A 15 7.58 6.69 2.26
C CYS A 15 6.31 5.83 2.42
N PHE A 16 5.25 6.17 1.69
CA PHE A 16 4.00 5.40 1.72
C PHE A 16 4.20 3.96 1.25
N ARG A 17 4.79 3.78 0.06
CA ARG A 17 4.99 2.45 -0.54
C ARG A 17 6.02 1.61 0.18
N PHE A 18 7.02 2.22 0.80
CA PHE A 18 8.02 1.50 1.56
C PHE A 18 7.40 0.75 2.75
N GLY A 19 6.58 1.46 3.56
CA GLY A 19 5.87 0.84 4.68
C GLY A 19 4.90 -0.25 4.22
N ASP A 20 4.15 0.01 3.17
CA ASP A 20 3.22 -0.94 2.55
C ASP A 20 3.93 -2.23 2.09
N GLN A 21 5.01 -2.09 1.34
CA GLN A 21 5.77 -3.23 0.82
C GLN A 21 6.53 -4.00 1.89
N MET A 22 6.97 -3.30 2.95
CA MET A 22 7.57 -3.94 4.12
C MET A 22 6.61 -4.94 4.78
N VAL A 23 5.34 -4.58 4.91
CA VAL A 23 4.29 -5.49 5.44
C VAL A 23 3.94 -6.57 4.43
N SER A 24 3.57 -6.18 3.21
CA SER A 24 3.02 -7.10 2.19
C SER A 24 3.98 -8.22 1.83
N SER A 25 5.31 -7.97 1.83
CA SER A 25 6.33 -8.99 1.55
C SER A 25 6.41 -10.09 2.63
N LEU A 26 6.08 -9.74 3.88
CA LEU A 26 6.14 -10.67 5.01
C LEU A 26 4.88 -11.51 5.20
N ILE A 27 3.77 -11.17 4.54
CA ILE A 27 2.51 -11.87 4.72
C ILE A 27 2.64 -13.35 4.32
N THR A 28 3.29 -13.65 3.20
CA THR A 28 3.44 -15.03 2.72
C THR A 28 4.31 -15.88 3.65
N PRO A 29 5.53 -15.49 4.03
CA PRO A 29 6.31 -16.25 5.00
C PRO A 29 5.59 -16.36 6.36
N PHE A 30 4.96 -15.30 6.84
CA PHE A 30 4.19 -15.33 8.09
C PHE A 30 3.07 -16.37 8.06
N VAL A 31 2.25 -16.41 7.01
CA VAL A 31 1.18 -17.40 6.86
C VAL A 31 1.73 -18.82 6.79
N SER A 32 2.89 -19.02 6.15
CA SER A 32 3.59 -20.30 6.12
C SER A 32 4.04 -20.75 7.51
N ASP A 33 4.59 -19.82 8.30
CA ASP A 33 5.07 -20.11 9.68
C ASP A 33 3.91 -20.39 10.65
N GLN A 34 2.70 -19.90 10.33
CA GLN A 34 1.46 -20.26 11.04
C GLN A 34 0.93 -21.67 10.68
N GLY A 35 1.68 -22.45 9.92
CA GLY A 35 1.36 -23.84 9.57
C GLY A 35 0.43 -24.01 8.38
N ALA A 36 0.23 -22.97 7.56
CA ALA A 36 -0.53 -23.10 6.34
C ALA A 36 0.18 -23.96 5.30
N SER A 37 -0.53 -24.90 4.67
CA SER A 37 0.03 -25.67 3.56
C SER A 37 0.30 -24.77 2.34
N LYS A 38 1.21 -25.19 1.48
CA LYS A 38 1.50 -24.48 0.21
C LYS A 38 0.25 -24.30 -0.65
N GLU A 39 -0.64 -25.27 -0.64
CA GLU A 39 -1.92 -25.21 -1.36
C GLU A 39 -2.85 -24.15 -0.75
N THR A 40 -2.91 -24.08 0.59
CA THR A 40 -3.68 -23.03 1.29
C THR A 40 -3.15 -21.65 0.95
N ILE A 41 -1.83 -21.45 0.96
CA ILE A 41 -1.21 -20.17 0.61
C ILE A 41 -1.48 -19.82 -0.86
N ALA A 42 -1.37 -20.79 -1.77
CA ALA A 42 -1.67 -20.59 -3.18
C ALA A 42 -3.15 -20.20 -3.39
N LEU A 43 -4.08 -20.82 -2.68
CA LEU A 43 -5.49 -20.46 -2.72
C LEU A 43 -5.77 -19.08 -2.14
N MET A 44 -5.18 -18.76 -0.96
CA MET A 44 -5.33 -17.48 -0.30
C MET A 44 -4.83 -16.32 -1.17
N LYS A 45 -3.58 -16.41 -1.64
CA LYS A 45 -2.95 -15.33 -2.42
C LYS A 45 -3.33 -15.35 -3.89
N GLY A 46 -3.43 -16.56 -4.48
CA GLY A 46 -3.76 -16.73 -5.89
C GLY A 46 -5.24 -16.45 -6.17
N ALA A 47 -6.13 -17.31 -5.76
CA ALA A 47 -7.55 -17.20 -6.14
C ALA A 47 -8.27 -16.11 -5.35
N VAL A 48 -8.24 -16.20 -4.01
CA VAL A 48 -9.00 -15.28 -3.14
C VAL A 48 -8.40 -13.88 -3.13
N GLY A 49 -7.08 -13.78 -3.00
CA GLY A 49 -6.38 -12.49 -3.02
C GLY A 49 -6.53 -11.76 -4.36
N SER A 50 -6.42 -12.48 -5.49
CA SER A 50 -6.64 -11.88 -6.82
C SER A 50 -8.08 -11.44 -7.03
N GLY A 51 -9.06 -12.25 -6.61
CA GLY A 51 -10.48 -11.87 -6.65
C GLY A 51 -10.79 -10.64 -5.79
N ALA A 52 -10.23 -10.60 -4.58
CA ALA A 52 -10.35 -9.44 -3.69
C ALA A 52 -9.70 -8.18 -4.30
N SER A 53 -8.52 -8.33 -4.92
CA SER A 53 -7.84 -7.23 -5.60
C SER A 53 -8.64 -6.70 -6.81
N LEU A 54 -9.28 -7.58 -7.57
CA LEU A 54 -10.15 -7.17 -8.67
C LEU A 54 -11.35 -6.35 -8.16
N LEU A 55 -12.00 -6.79 -7.08
CA LEU A 55 -13.05 -6.03 -6.42
C LEU A 55 -12.51 -4.68 -5.91
N GLY A 56 -11.32 -4.68 -5.29
CA GLY A 56 -10.64 -3.47 -4.84
C GLY A 56 -10.37 -2.49 -5.97
N ALA A 57 -9.95 -2.96 -7.14
CA ALA A 57 -9.73 -2.11 -8.32
C ALA A 57 -11.03 -1.44 -8.80
N LEU A 58 -12.13 -2.21 -8.87
CA LEU A 58 -13.44 -1.70 -9.25
C LEU A 58 -13.95 -0.66 -8.24
N LEU A 59 -13.89 -0.97 -6.94
CA LEU A 59 -14.32 -0.06 -5.87
C LEU A 59 -13.43 1.19 -5.80
N GLY A 60 -12.12 1.03 -5.97
CA GLY A 60 -11.17 2.13 -6.01
C GLY A 60 -11.43 3.08 -7.19
N GLY A 61 -11.67 2.52 -8.38
CA GLY A 61 -12.04 3.31 -9.55
C GLY A 61 -13.36 4.07 -9.34
N ALA A 62 -14.38 3.40 -8.80
CA ALA A 62 -15.67 4.03 -8.48
C ALA A 62 -15.53 5.13 -7.41
N LEU A 63 -14.66 4.91 -6.41
CA LEU A 63 -14.37 5.90 -5.38
C LEU A 63 -13.72 7.15 -5.98
N MET A 64 -12.77 6.98 -6.91
CA MET A 64 -12.08 8.10 -7.58
C MET A 64 -13.01 9.02 -8.37
N VAL A 65 -14.14 8.51 -8.83
CA VAL A 65 -15.15 9.31 -9.55
C VAL A 65 -16.09 10.07 -8.59
N ARG A 66 -16.30 9.52 -7.37
CA ARG A 66 -17.31 10.02 -6.42
C ARG A 66 -16.78 10.98 -5.36
N VAL A 67 -15.50 10.87 -5.02
CA VAL A 67 -14.88 11.66 -3.94
C VAL A 67 -13.61 12.36 -4.42
N ASN A 68 -13.23 13.41 -3.70
CA ASN A 68 -11.98 14.13 -3.98
C ASN A 68 -10.78 13.21 -3.78
N ARG A 69 -9.74 13.37 -4.60
CA ARG A 69 -8.47 12.62 -4.56
C ARG A 69 -7.88 12.51 -3.16
N ARG A 70 -7.94 13.61 -2.41
CA ARG A 70 -7.49 13.68 -1.01
C ARG A 70 -8.26 12.71 -0.11
N THR A 71 -9.59 12.79 -0.11
CA THR A 71 -10.45 11.94 0.70
C THR A 71 -10.29 10.47 0.31
N ALA A 72 -10.18 10.19 -0.98
CA ALA A 72 -9.93 8.85 -1.47
C ALA A 72 -8.61 8.30 -0.97
N MET A 73 -7.51 9.06 -1.07
CA MET A 73 -6.19 8.61 -0.59
C MET A 73 -6.17 8.43 0.92
N LEU A 74 -6.78 9.34 1.70
CA LEU A 74 -6.86 9.21 3.16
C LEU A 74 -7.67 7.97 3.56
N SER A 75 -8.87 7.80 3.00
CA SER A 75 -9.75 6.70 3.39
C SER A 75 -9.16 5.35 3.03
N THR A 76 -8.56 5.22 1.83
CA THR A 76 -7.96 3.96 1.39
C THR A 76 -6.63 3.68 2.06
N GLY A 77 -5.76 4.69 2.23
CA GLY A 77 -4.46 4.52 2.87
C GLY A 77 -4.57 4.23 4.38
N LEU A 78 -5.47 4.92 5.09
CA LEU A 78 -5.76 4.59 6.50
C LEU A 78 -6.48 3.25 6.63
N GLY A 79 -7.42 2.96 5.72
CA GLY A 79 -8.05 1.64 5.63
C GLY A 79 -7.03 0.52 5.47
N GLN A 80 -6.02 0.71 4.64
CA GLN A 80 -4.92 -0.26 4.47
C GLN A 80 -4.11 -0.43 5.76
N ALA A 81 -3.77 0.65 6.46
CA ALA A 81 -3.12 0.56 7.76
C ALA A 81 -3.96 -0.26 8.77
N MET A 82 -5.30 -0.13 8.72
CA MET A 82 -6.20 -0.95 9.54
C MET A 82 -6.18 -2.42 9.14
N THR A 83 -6.06 -2.76 7.85
CA THR A 83 -5.92 -4.18 7.43
C THR A 83 -4.62 -4.78 7.95
N PHE A 84 -3.55 -4.02 8.01
CA PHE A 84 -2.30 -4.48 8.59
C PHE A 84 -2.39 -4.76 10.09
N ALA A 85 -3.26 -4.04 10.82
CA ALA A 85 -3.54 -4.34 12.23
C ALA A 85 -4.11 -5.75 12.43
N LEU A 86 -4.82 -6.31 11.44
CA LEU A 86 -5.30 -7.69 11.49
C LEU A 86 -4.13 -8.69 11.47
N TYR A 87 -3.09 -8.42 10.68
CA TYR A 87 -1.89 -9.25 10.67
C TYR A 87 -1.08 -9.10 11.96
N ILE A 88 -1.05 -7.91 12.56
CA ILE A 88 -0.44 -7.71 13.89
C ILE A 88 -1.20 -8.52 14.95
N ALA A 89 -2.54 -8.49 14.93
CA ALA A 89 -3.36 -9.28 15.84
C ALA A 89 -3.12 -10.78 15.66
N ALA A 90 -3.01 -11.26 14.41
CA ALA A 90 -2.68 -12.64 14.13
C ALA A 90 -1.26 -13.01 14.60
N ALA A 91 -0.28 -12.11 14.48
CA ALA A 91 1.09 -12.32 14.96
C ALA A 91 1.17 -12.35 16.50
N LEU A 92 0.23 -11.70 17.18
CA LEU A 92 0.05 -11.78 18.64
C LEU A 92 -0.69 -13.05 19.09
N GLY A 93 -1.09 -13.92 18.15
CA GLY A 93 -1.75 -15.20 18.44
C GLY A 93 -3.28 -15.13 18.48
N PHE A 94 -3.90 -14.02 18.09
CA PHE A 94 -5.35 -13.89 18.04
C PHE A 94 -5.93 -14.41 16.71
N GLY A 95 -7.10 -15.03 16.77
CA GLY A 95 -7.95 -15.37 15.63
C GLY A 95 -7.48 -16.51 14.72
N GLY A 96 -6.24 -16.94 14.80
CA GLY A 96 -5.71 -18.07 14.03
C GLY A 96 -5.92 -17.97 12.49
N MET A 97 -6.04 -19.12 11.84
CA MET A 97 -6.22 -19.20 10.39
C MET A 97 -7.45 -18.44 9.84
N PRO A 98 -8.62 -18.44 10.49
CA PRO A 98 -9.77 -17.63 10.02
C PRO A 98 -9.47 -16.14 9.93
N LEU A 99 -8.74 -15.58 10.90
CA LEU A 99 -8.36 -14.16 10.85
C LEU A 99 -7.43 -13.86 9.66
N LEU A 100 -6.51 -14.77 9.32
CA LEU A 100 -5.62 -14.63 8.18
C LEU A 100 -6.36 -14.61 6.84
N TRP A 101 -7.42 -15.41 6.70
CA TRP A 101 -8.30 -15.36 5.53
C TRP A 101 -8.98 -14.00 5.39
N TRP A 102 -9.59 -13.50 6.46
CA TRP A 102 -10.22 -12.18 6.47
C TRP A 102 -9.20 -11.05 6.22
N ALA A 103 -8.02 -11.13 6.83
CA ALA A 103 -6.95 -10.16 6.61
C ALA A 103 -6.50 -10.14 5.14
N THR A 104 -6.38 -11.31 4.50
CA THR A 104 -6.01 -11.41 3.07
C THR A 104 -7.08 -10.79 2.15
N VAL A 105 -8.36 -11.06 2.42
CA VAL A 105 -9.45 -10.45 1.65
C VAL A 105 -9.48 -8.94 1.86
N ALA A 106 -9.42 -8.48 3.11
CA ALA A 106 -9.44 -7.06 3.44
C ALA A 106 -8.25 -6.32 2.80
N GLU A 107 -7.03 -6.88 2.92
CA GLU A 107 -5.81 -6.33 2.31
C GLU A 107 -5.91 -6.30 0.78
N GLY A 108 -6.40 -7.37 0.17
CA GLY A 108 -6.60 -7.44 -1.29
C GLY A 108 -7.54 -6.34 -1.78
N VAL A 109 -8.68 -6.13 -1.11
CA VAL A 109 -9.64 -5.08 -1.50
C VAL A 109 -9.07 -3.70 -1.21
N VAL A 110 -8.75 -3.41 0.05
CA VAL A 110 -8.39 -2.05 0.48
C VAL A 110 -7.01 -1.64 -0.04
N GLY A 111 -6.05 -2.56 -0.06
CA GLY A 111 -4.71 -2.31 -0.60
C GLY A 111 -4.72 -1.99 -2.09
N THR A 112 -5.58 -2.68 -2.86
CA THR A 112 -5.75 -2.34 -4.28
C THR A 112 -6.48 -1.00 -4.46
N MET A 113 -7.48 -0.69 -3.65
CA MET A 113 -8.10 0.65 -3.65
C MET A 113 -7.07 1.75 -3.38
N ALA A 114 -6.18 1.57 -2.39
CA ALA A 114 -5.11 2.52 -2.09
C ALA A 114 -4.10 2.65 -3.24
N THR A 115 -3.79 1.55 -3.93
CA THR A 115 -2.93 1.56 -5.11
C THR A 115 -3.57 2.33 -6.27
N VAL A 116 -4.87 2.16 -6.52
CA VAL A 116 -5.61 2.92 -7.54
C VAL A 116 -5.62 4.42 -7.20
N ALA A 117 -5.86 4.77 -5.92
CA ALA A 117 -5.81 6.14 -5.45
C ALA A 117 -4.42 6.77 -5.64
N LEU A 118 -3.36 6.03 -5.30
CA LEU A 118 -1.98 6.48 -5.48
C LEU A 118 -1.67 6.73 -6.96
N PHE A 119 -1.99 5.81 -7.85
CA PHE A 119 -1.75 5.97 -9.28
C PHE A 119 -2.53 7.13 -9.88
N ALA A 120 -3.77 7.35 -9.45
CA ALA A 120 -4.53 8.52 -9.85
C ALA A 120 -3.85 9.83 -9.42
N LEU A 121 -3.31 9.89 -8.19
CA LEU A 121 -2.52 11.05 -7.72
C LEU A 121 -1.22 11.23 -8.50
N MET A 122 -0.55 10.15 -8.86
CA MET A 122 0.67 10.20 -9.69
C MET A 122 0.36 10.79 -11.08
N MET A 123 -0.77 10.40 -11.68
CA MET A 123 -1.23 10.98 -12.97
C MET A 123 -1.56 12.48 -12.82
N ASP A 124 -2.26 12.87 -11.76
CA ASP A 124 -2.61 14.27 -11.49
C ASP A 124 -1.38 15.15 -11.16
N ALA A 125 -0.30 14.54 -10.65
CA ALA A 125 0.96 15.22 -10.32
C ALA A 125 1.91 15.36 -11.51
N SER A 126 1.71 14.58 -12.58
CA SER A 126 2.52 14.61 -13.78
C SER A 126 2.23 15.85 -14.62
N ASP A 127 3.28 16.45 -15.21
CA ASP A 127 3.14 17.60 -16.11
C ASP A 127 2.45 17.14 -17.41
N PRO A 128 1.37 17.83 -17.88
CA PRO A 128 0.70 17.49 -19.14
C PRO A 128 1.64 17.41 -20.34
N ASP A 129 2.64 18.29 -20.41
CA ASP A 129 3.61 18.34 -21.52
C ASP A 129 4.61 17.17 -21.50
N HIS A 130 4.84 16.55 -20.31
CA HIS A 130 5.78 15.46 -20.10
C HIS A 130 5.17 14.29 -19.33
N ALA A 131 3.84 14.14 -19.37
CA ALA A 131 3.06 13.22 -18.53
C ALA A 131 3.58 11.76 -18.56
N GLY A 132 3.96 11.28 -19.74
CA GLY A 132 4.49 9.92 -19.88
C GLY A 132 5.81 9.71 -19.15
N THR A 133 6.73 10.67 -19.21
CA THR A 133 8.04 10.60 -18.56
C THR A 133 7.90 10.72 -17.04
N ASP A 134 7.13 11.69 -16.58
CA ASP A 134 6.91 11.95 -15.17
C ASP A 134 6.21 10.77 -14.48
N PHE A 135 5.16 10.23 -15.10
CA PHE A 135 4.47 9.06 -14.59
C PHE A 135 5.38 7.83 -14.56
N THR A 136 6.17 7.60 -15.61
CA THR A 136 7.10 6.46 -15.67
C THR A 136 8.17 6.58 -14.59
N LEU A 137 8.68 7.79 -14.32
CA LEU A 137 9.63 8.02 -13.23
C LEU A 137 9.02 7.67 -11.88
N LEU A 138 7.80 8.17 -11.59
CA LEU A 138 7.10 7.85 -10.34
C LEU A 138 6.79 6.34 -10.23
N ALA A 139 6.38 5.70 -11.32
CA ALA A 139 6.14 4.25 -11.35
C ALA A 139 7.44 3.46 -11.10
N SER A 140 8.58 3.93 -11.63
CA SER A 140 9.88 3.31 -11.36
C SER A 140 10.28 3.43 -9.89
N VAL A 141 9.96 4.57 -9.24
CA VAL A 141 10.13 4.73 -7.79
C VAL A 141 9.28 3.70 -7.04
N VAL A 142 8.01 3.52 -7.40
CA VAL A 142 7.12 2.54 -6.77
C VAL A 142 7.69 1.12 -6.86
N VAL A 143 8.22 0.72 -8.03
CA VAL A 143 8.81 -0.61 -8.23
C VAL A 143 10.12 -0.76 -7.43
N GLY A 144 11.01 0.23 -7.49
CA GLY A 144 12.27 0.20 -6.75
C GLY A 144 12.06 0.15 -5.24
N VAL A 145 11.11 0.92 -4.74
CA VAL A 145 10.69 0.90 -3.32
C VAL A 145 10.13 -0.45 -2.91
N GLY A 146 9.39 -1.10 -3.81
CA GLY A 146 8.86 -2.45 -3.56
C GLY A 146 9.96 -3.44 -3.17
N SER A 147 11.06 -3.45 -3.92
CA SER A 147 12.20 -4.32 -3.63
C SER A 147 12.90 -3.96 -2.32
N LEU A 148 13.14 -2.67 -2.08
CA LEU A 148 13.80 -2.19 -0.86
C LEU A 148 12.94 -2.43 0.39
N GLY A 149 11.63 -2.18 0.31
CA GLY A 149 10.69 -2.44 1.39
C GLY A 149 10.60 -3.92 1.73
N GLY A 150 10.61 -4.79 0.72
CA GLY A 150 10.64 -6.24 0.91
C GLY A 150 11.89 -6.72 1.64
N ILE A 151 13.07 -6.23 1.23
CA ILE A 151 14.34 -6.55 1.90
C ILE A 151 14.33 -6.05 3.36
N ALA A 152 13.91 -4.79 3.58
CA ALA A 152 13.83 -4.22 4.92
C ALA A 152 12.84 -4.99 5.80
N GLY A 153 11.69 -5.38 5.25
CA GLY A 153 10.71 -6.23 5.94
C GLY A 153 11.32 -7.55 6.39
N GLY A 154 12.01 -8.25 5.48
CA GLY A 154 12.69 -9.51 5.79
C GLY A 154 13.71 -9.34 6.93
N VAL A 155 14.62 -8.38 6.82
CA VAL A 155 15.64 -8.11 7.83
C VAL A 155 15.04 -7.79 9.21
N VAL A 156 14.01 -6.94 9.25
CA VAL A 156 13.33 -6.58 10.51
C VAL A 156 12.54 -7.78 11.06
N GLY A 157 11.87 -8.52 10.18
CA GLY A 157 11.12 -9.74 10.54
C GLY A 157 12.02 -10.80 11.16
N ASP A 158 13.20 -11.04 10.58
CA ASP A 158 14.16 -12.00 11.08
C ASP A 158 14.81 -11.54 12.41
N ALA A 159 15.10 -10.23 12.54
CA ALA A 159 15.77 -9.70 13.72
C ALA A 159 14.84 -9.49 14.92
N TRP A 160 13.62 -8.99 14.71
CA TRP A 160 12.72 -8.54 15.78
C TRP A 160 11.34 -9.20 15.74
N GLY A 161 11.11 -10.06 14.76
CA GLY A 161 9.86 -10.80 14.59
C GLY A 161 8.77 -10.03 13.86
N TYR A 162 7.73 -10.76 13.46
CA TYR A 162 6.63 -10.25 12.61
C TYR A 162 5.87 -9.08 13.22
N VAL A 163 5.62 -9.08 14.53
CA VAL A 163 4.87 -8.02 15.22
C VAL A 163 5.53 -6.66 15.02
N TRP A 164 6.85 -6.59 15.21
CA TRP A 164 7.61 -5.35 15.01
C TRP A 164 7.69 -4.94 13.54
N ALA A 165 7.92 -5.91 12.65
CA ALA A 165 7.98 -5.62 11.22
C ALA A 165 6.65 -5.09 10.68
N PHE A 166 5.53 -5.72 11.03
CA PHE A 166 4.21 -5.25 10.68
C PHE A 166 3.88 -3.89 11.32
N GLY A 167 4.25 -3.70 12.60
CA GLY A 167 4.04 -2.45 13.33
C GLY A 167 4.78 -1.27 12.69
N ILE A 168 6.08 -1.42 12.42
CA ILE A 168 6.90 -0.39 11.78
C ILE A 168 6.39 -0.07 10.39
N GLY A 169 6.10 -1.09 9.57
CA GLY A 169 5.59 -0.90 8.23
C GLY A 169 4.23 -0.20 8.20
N THR A 170 3.32 -0.56 9.13
CA THR A 170 2.02 0.09 9.29
C THR A 170 2.15 1.58 9.64
N VAL A 171 3.01 1.90 10.61
CA VAL A 171 3.26 3.30 11.01
C VAL A 171 3.87 4.11 9.87
N LEU A 172 4.86 3.55 9.16
CA LEU A 172 5.48 4.22 8.01
C LEU A 172 4.47 4.47 6.88
N SER A 173 3.63 3.47 6.57
CA SER A 173 2.57 3.60 5.55
C SER A 173 1.55 4.67 5.96
N ALA A 174 1.07 4.67 7.20
CA ALA A 174 0.12 5.66 7.70
C ALA A 174 0.71 7.07 7.68
N LEU A 175 1.95 7.25 8.16
CA LEU A 175 2.64 8.54 8.13
C LEU A 175 2.87 9.03 6.70
N GLY A 176 3.29 8.14 5.80
CA GLY A 176 3.44 8.46 4.38
C GLY A 176 2.13 8.91 3.74
N CYS A 177 1.01 8.26 4.06
CA CYS A 177 -0.32 8.64 3.60
C CYS A 177 -0.71 10.04 4.10
N VAL A 178 -0.59 10.31 5.40
CA VAL A 178 -0.91 11.62 6.00
C VAL A 178 -0.01 12.72 5.44
N ALA A 179 1.30 12.46 5.31
CA ALA A 179 2.24 13.42 4.75
C ALA A 179 1.92 13.74 3.28
N MET A 180 1.52 12.75 2.48
CA MET A 180 1.11 12.95 1.09
C MET A 180 -0.13 13.84 0.99
N VAL A 181 -1.12 13.61 1.83
CA VAL A 181 -2.35 14.40 1.82
C VAL A 181 -2.10 15.84 2.31
N THR A 182 -1.29 16.04 3.36
CA THR A 182 -0.92 17.39 3.83
C THR A 182 -0.11 18.16 2.80
N TRP A 183 0.69 17.48 1.99
CA TRP A 183 1.41 18.11 0.88
C TRP A 183 0.46 18.52 -0.25
N LEU A 184 -0.54 17.69 -0.58
CA LEU A 184 -1.58 18.04 -1.56
C LEU A 184 -2.35 19.31 -1.15
N ASP A 185 -2.58 19.51 0.16
CA ASP A 185 -3.24 20.72 0.67
C ASP A 185 -2.44 22.01 0.48
N ARG A 186 -1.13 21.88 0.42
CA ARG A 186 -0.23 23.03 0.28
C ARG A 186 0.02 23.42 -1.18
N ARG A 187 -0.37 22.57 -2.14
CA ARG A 187 -0.32 22.97 -3.55
C ARG A 187 -1.51 23.89 -3.84
N PRO A 188 -1.28 25.15 -4.27
CA PRO A 188 -2.36 25.96 -4.81
C PRO A 188 -2.96 25.18 -5.99
N THR A 189 -4.28 25.14 -6.02
CA THR A 189 -5.08 24.56 -7.12
C THR A 189 -4.76 25.34 -8.40
N HIS A 190 -3.68 24.97 -9.09
CA HIS A 190 -3.48 25.43 -10.44
C HIS A 190 -4.38 24.59 -11.34
N ALA A 191 -5.41 25.28 -11.78
CA ALA A 191 -6.24 25.07 -12.96
C ALA A 191 -7.23 23.90 -12.89
N ARG A 192 -8.43 24.34 -12.88
CA ARG A 192 -9.51 23.68 -13.64
C ARG A 192 -9.26 23.84 -15.12
#